data_fb137938efa7446f83ee5eb06c6d273e
#
_entry.id   fb137938efa7446f83ee5eb06c6d273e
#
_cell.length_a   1.000
_cell.length_b   1.000
_cell.length_c   1.000
_cell.angle_alpha   90.00
_cell.angle_beta   90.00
_cell.angle_gamma   90.00
#
_symmetry.space_group_name_H-M   'P 1'
#
loop_
_entity.id
_entity.type
_entity.pdbx_description
1 polymer ?
#
loop_
_entity_poly.entity_id
_entity_poly.type
_entity_poly.pdbx_seq_one_letter_code
_entity_poly.pdbx_strand_id
1 'polypeptide(L)'
;MKPVEAGFDWGMFWQAASAIATAVAAIIALWQTRYQNRKKVKITFNESVIYAFGGSLELADKCQYVSLEVVNTGNRKIIISSYGIKLPDGYKWVILQEPTPAGITKLPAELDIEQCVSFAWKKDKFIMQ
;
A
#
# COMPACT_ATOMS: atom_id res chain seq x y z
N MET A 1 36.48 -55.62 23.69
CA MET A 1 35.30 -54.79 23.30
C MET A 1 35.34 -53.52 24.10
N LYS A 2 35.59 -52.40 23.45
CA LYS A 2 35.55 -51.15 24.17
C LYS A 2 34.08 -50.85 24.52
N PRO A 3 33.77 -50.56 25.77
CA PRO A 3 32.44 -50.10 26.09
C PRO A 3 32.16 -48.89 25.21
N VAL A 4 31.03 -48.89 24.56
CA VAL A 4 30.54 -47.67 23.92
C VAL A 4 30.32 -46.73 25.08
N GLU A 5 31.33 -45.98 25.39
CA GLU A 5 31.14 -44.85 26.30
C GLU A 5 30.01 -44.02 25.71
N ALA A 6 29.01 -43.72 26.51
CA ALA A 6 28.02 -42.75 26.21
C ALA A 6 28.71 -41.38 26.11
N GLY A 7 29.78 -41.34 25.34
CA GLY A 7 30.45 -40.12 24.93
C GLY A 7 29.57 -39.40 23.93
N PHE A 8 29.42 -38.12 24.16
CA PHE A 8 28.76 -37.24 23.28
C PHE A 8 29.34 -37.38 21.85
N ASP A 9 28.52 -37.80 20.89
CA ASP A 9 28.93 -37.93 19.48
C ASP A 9 28.92 -36.52 18.83
N TRP A 10 30.09 -35.94 18.75
CA TRP A 10 30.29 -34.64 18.12
C TRP A 10 29.88 -34.62 16.65
N GLY A 11 30.06 -35.71 15.92
CA GLY A 11 29.62 -35.81 14.54
C GLY A 11 28.09 -35.69 14.40
N MET A 12 27.38 -36.43 15.24
CA MET A 12 25.91 -36.38 15.28
C MET A 12 25.42 -35.04 15.78
N PHE A 13 26.06 -34.43 16.75
CA PHE A 13 25.75 -33.08 17.22
C PHE A 13 25.89 -32.04 16.12
N TRP A 14 26.97 -32.06 15.37
CA TRP A 14 27.18 -31.12 14.27
C TRP A 14 26.19 -31.35 13.12
N GLN A 15 25.81 -32.58 12.84
CA GLN A 15 24.75 -32.86 11.88
C GLN A 15 23.40 -32.33 12.33
N ALA A 16 23.03 -32.55 13.58
CA ALA A 16 21.80 -32.01 14.16
C ALA A 16 21.79 -30.48 14.16
N ALA A 17 22.89 -29.84 14.56
CA ALA A 17 23.04 -28.40 14.56
C ALA A 17 22.92 -27.81 13.14
N SER A 18 23.53 -28.46 12.15
CA SER A 18 23.44 -28.09 10.74
C SER A 18 22.01 -28.18 10.21
N ALA A 19 21.31 -29.28 10.53
CA ALA A 19 19.93 -29.48 10.14
C ALA A 19 19.00 -28.40 10.74
N ILE A 20 19.16 -28.08 12.01
CA ILE A 20 18.41 -27.02 12.70
C ILE A 20 18.71 -25.67 12.08
N ALA A 21 19.99 -25.36 11.84
CA ALA A 21 20.39 -24.09 11.21
C ALA A 21 19.78 -23.92 9.82
N THR A 22 19.75 -25.00 9.02
CA THR A 22 19.13 -24.98 7.69
C THR A 22 17.62 -24.78 7.77
N ALA A 23 16.95 -25.42 8.71
CA ALA A 23 15.51 -25.25 8.92
C ALA A 23 15.18 -23.81 9.35
N VAL A 24 15.95 -23.25 10.28
CA VAL A 24 15.78 -21.86 10.73
C VAL A 24 16.01 -20.89 9.58
N ALA A 25 17.07 -21.09 8.79
CA ALA A 25 17.35 -20.26 7.62
C ALA A 25 16.20 -20.28 6.59
N ALA A 26 15.62 -21.45 6.34
CA ALA A 26 14.47 -21.61 5.46
C ALA A 26 13.23 -20.87 5.99
N ILE A 27 12.96 -20.97 7.28
CA ILE A 27 11.84 -20.25 7.94
C ILE A 27 12.04 -18.74 7.84
N ILE A 28 13.25 -18.25 8.11
CA ILE A 28 13.58 -16.82 8.02
C ILE A 28 13.42 -16.33 6.58
N ALA A 29 13.89 -17.08 5.60
CA ALA A 29 13.76 -16.72 4.18
C ALA A 29 12.29 -16.64 3.75
N LEU A 30 11.45 -17.60 4.15
CA LEU A 30 10.03 -17.59 3.88
C LEU A 30 9.32 -16.39 4.57
N TRP A 31 9.71 -16.11 5.80
CA TRP A 31 9.14 -14.99 6.55
C TRP A 31 9.52 -13.65 5.93
N GLN A 32 10.80 -13.47 5.56
CA GLN A 32 11.26 -12.27 4.85
C GLN A 32 10.52 -12.08 3.52
N THR A 33 10.37 -13.14 2.74
CA THR A 33 9.65 -13.10 1.46
C THR A 33 8.19 -12.68 1.66
N ARG A 34 7.52 -13.22 2.67
CA ARG A 34 6.16 -12.82 3.01
C ARG A 34 6.08 -11.37 3.47
N TYR A 35 7.03 -10.94 4.28
CA TYR A 35 7.05 -9.57 4.81
C TYR A 35 7.34 -8.54 3.71
N GLN A 36 8.31 -8.83 2.84
CA GLN A 36 8.68 -7.95 1.72
C GLN A 36 7.60 -7.87 0.65
N ASN A 37 6.88 -8.97 0.42
CA ASN A 37 5.84 -9.04 -0.62
C ASN A 37 4.47 -8.51 -0.16
N ARG A 38 4.39 -7.84 0.97
CA ARG A 38 3.14 -7.21 1.41
C ARG A 38 2.79 -6.03 0.53
N LYS A 39 1.54 -6.01 0.09
CA LYS A 39 0.95 -4.82 -0.52
C LYS A 39 0.75 -3.78 0.57
N LYS A 40 1.39 -2.65 0.46
CA LYS A 40 1.25 -1.52 1.39
C LYS A 40 0.83 -0.29 0.61
N VAL A 41 -0.17 0.38 1.12
CA VAL A 41 -0.72 1.59 0.52
C VAL A 41 -0.80 2.66 1.59
N LYS A 42 -0.27 3.82 1.30
CA LYS A 42 -0.45 5.03 2.10
C LYS A 42 -1.50 5.90 1.44
N ILE A 43 -2.52 6.24 2.18
CA ILE A 43 -3.60 7.11 1.72
C ILE A 43 -3.53 8.41 2.51
N THR A 44 -3.46 9.52 1.80
CA THR A 44 -3.50 10.86 2.36
C THR A 44 -4.74 11.57 1.84
N PHE A 45 -5.53 12.09 2.75
CA PHE A 45 -6.73 12.85 2.46
C PHE A 45 -6.47 14.33 2.73
N ASN A 46 -6.72 15.18 1.73
CA ASN A 46 -6.59 16.61 1.83
C ASN A 46 -7.96 17.27 1.59
N GLU A 47 -8.46 17.97 2.59
CA GLU A 47 -9.80 18.57 2.56
C GLU A 47 -9.93 19.80 1.67
N SER A 48 -8.83 20.50 1.43
CA SER A 48 -8.85 21.74 0.68
C SER A 48 -7.58 21.87 -0.16
N VAL A 49 -7.70 21.58 -1.43
CA VAL A 49 -6.62 21.75 -2.40
C VAL A 49 -7.09 22.69 -3.49
N ILE A 50 -6.26 23.65 -3.83
CA ILE A 50 -6.49 24.56 -4.93
C ILE A 50 -5.59 24.14 -6.08
N TYR A 51 -6.18 23.77 -7.20
CA TYR A 51 -5.45 23.46 -8.41
C TYR A 51 -5.37 24.70 -9.30
N ALA A 52 -4.16 25.13 -9.61
CA ALA A 52 -3.93 26.17 -10.58
C ALA A 52 -3.83 25.55 -11.98
N PHE A 53 -4.77 25.87 -12.83
CA PHE A 53 -4.75 25.48 -14.24
C PHE A 53 -4.24 26.61 -15.10
N GLY A 54 -3.29 26.34 -15.99
CA GLY A 54 -2.86 27.26 -17.01
C GLY A 54 -1.87 28.35 -16.59
N GLY A 55 -1.17 28.18 -15.48
CA GLY A 55 0.00 29.01 -15.13
C GLY A 55 -0.30 30.41 -14.58
N SER A 56 -1.54 30.82 -14.47
CA SER A 56 -1.93 32.06 -13.81
C SER A 56 -2.77 31.79 -12.57
N LEU A 57 -2.28 32.24 -11.44
CA LEU A 57 -2.99 32.15 -10.15
C LEU A 57 -4.33 32.93 -10.15
N GLU A 58 -4.49 33.87 -11.07
CA GLU A 58 -5.71 34.72 -11.17
C GLU A 58 -6.91 33.96 -11.76
N LEU A 59 -6.66 32.89 -12.51
CA LEU A 59 -7.70 32.05 -13.10
C LEU A 59 -7.90 30.72 -12.33
N ALA A 60 -7.25 30.57 -11.20
CA ALA A 60 -7.61 29.53 -10.26
C ALA A 60 -9.05 29.80 -9.82
N ASP A 61 -9.96 29.14 -10.49
CA ASP A 61 -11.36 29.10 -10.08
C ASP A 61 -11.36 28.88 -8.57
N LYS A 62 -12.03 29.73 -7.81
CA LYS A 62 -12.06 29.65 -6.33
C LYS A 62 -12.66 28.35 -5.81
N CYS A 63 -12.75 27.36 -6.67
CA CYS A 63 -13.23 26.03 -6.35
C CYS A 63 -12.20 25.30 -5.50
N GLN A 64 -12.58 24.99 -4.30
CA GLN A 64 -11.84 24.09 -3.44
C GLN A 64 -12.12 22.65 -3.87
N TYR A 65 -11.06 21.87 -3.96
CA TYR A 65 -11.13 20.44 -4.27
C TYR A 65 -10.77 19.62 -3.04
N VAL A 66 -11.41 18.50 -2.90
CA VAL A 66 -11.02 17.45 -1.97
C VAL A 66 -10.15 16.49 -2.74
N SER A 67 -8.95 16.21 -2.26
CA SER A 67 -8.05 15.27 -2.92
C SER A 67 -7.73 14.06 -2.06
N LEU A 68 -7.66 12.93 -2.71
CA LEU A 68 -7.22 11.66 -2.16
C LEU A 68 -5.94 11.25 -2.88
N GLU A 69 -4.85 11.22 -2.15
CA GLU A 69 -3.56 10.80 -2.66
C GLU A 69 -3.27 9.37 -2.19
N VAL A 70 -2.97 8.51 -3.12
CA VAL A 70 -2.67 7.10 -2.87
C VAL A 70 -1.26 6.79 -3.34
N VAL A 71 -0.41 6.37 -2.44
CA VAL A 71 0.98 6.00 -2.71
C VAL A 71 1.18 4.52 -2.46
N ASN A 72 1.75 3.83 -3.42
CA ASN A 72 2.16 2.43 -3.23
C ASN A 72 3.51 2.38 -2.51
N THR A 73 3.49 2.05 -1.23
CA THR A 73 4.69 1.91 -0.40
C THR A 73 5.15 0.45 -0.24
N GLY A 74 4.47 -0.47 -0.92
CA GLY A 74 4.83 -1.88 -0.96
C GLY A 74 5.78 -2.23 -2.09
N ASN A 75 6.19 -3.48 -2.14
CA ASN A 75 7.10 -4.01 -3.16
C ASN A 75 6.36 -4.72 -4.30
N ARG A 76 5.08 -4.50 -4.44
CA ARG A 76 4.26 -5.12 -5.50
C ARG A 76 3.38 -4.08 -6.18
N LYS A 77 3.18 -4.29 -7.46
CA LYS A 77 2.20 -3.55 -8.25
C LYS A 77 0.80 -3.78 -7.68
N ILE A 78 0.04 -2.71 -7.55
CA ILE A 78 -1.34 -2.75 -7.08
C ILE A 78 -2.28 -2.15 -8.13
N ILE A 79 -3.51 -2.62 -8.13
CA ILE A 79 -4.57 -2.10 -8.99
C ILE A 79 -5.66 -1.55 -8.08
N ILE A 80 -5.98 -0.28 -8.26
CA ILE A 80 -7.08 0.38 -7.58
C ILE A 80 -8.29 0.29 -8.50
N SER A 81 -9.29 -0.48 -8.11
CA SER A 81 -10.52 -0.67 -8.89
C SER A 81 -11.64 0.28 -8.46
N SER A 82 -11.66 0.65 -7.21
CA SER A 82 -12.68 1.54 -6.66
C SER A 82 -12.20 2.21 -5.38
N TYR A 83 -12.82 3.30 -5.04
CA TYR A 83 -12.62 3.97 -3.76
C TYR A 83 -13.98 4.35 -3.16
N GLY A 84 -14.01 4.44 -1.85
CA GLY A 84 -15.22 4.81 -1.12
C GLY A 84 -14.88 5.40 0.23
N ILE A 85 -15.79 6.15 0.78
CA ILE A 85 -15.68 6.75 2.11
C ILE A 85 -16.58 5.98 3.05
N LYS A 86 -16.01 5.54 4.16
CA LYS A 86 -16.78 4.94 5.24
C LYS A 86 -17.15 6.03 6.24
N LEU A 87 -18.45 6.21 6.44
CA LEU A 87 -18.96 7.13 7.45
C LEU A 87 -18.95 6.51 8.85
N PRO A 88 -18.93 7.33 9.91
CA PRO A 88 -18.96 6.84 11.29
C PRO A 88 -20.18 5.98 11.59
N ASP A 89 -21.30 6.23 10.92
CA ASP A 89 -22.56 5.49 11.08
C ASP A 89 -22.57 4.09 10.45
N GLY A 90 -21.45 3.66 9.88
CA GLY A 90 -21.31 2.35 9.23
C GLY A 90 -21.70 2.31 7.76
N TYR A 91 -22.26 3.37 7.21
CA TYR A 91 -22.55 3.47 5.79
C TYR A 91 -21.29 3.63 4.98
N LYS A 92 -21.26 3.02 3.81
CA LYS A 92 -20.19 3.17 2.84
C LYS A 92 -20.68 3.99 1.66
N TRP A 93 -20.04 5.11 1.42
CA TRP A 93 -20.25 5.87 0.20
C TRP A 93 -19.27 5.40 -0.86
N VAL A 94 -19.81 4.89 -1.95
CA VAL A 94 -19.02 4.60 -3.15
C VAL A 94 -19.19 5.78 -4.09
N ILE A 95 -18.09 6.43 -4.42
CA ILE A 95 -18.09 7.56 -5.33
C ILE A 95 -18.05 6.99 -6.76
N LEU A 96 -19.18 7.07 -7.45
CA LEU A 96 -19.31 6.58 -8.82
C LEU A 96 -18.90 7.62 -9.86
N GLN A 97 -18.66 8.86 -9.44
CA GLN A 97 -18.28 9.93 -10.36
C GLN A 97 -16.80 9.87 -10.68
N GLU A 98 -16.47 10.03 -11.96
CA GLU A 98 -15.10 10.20 -12.37
C GLU A 98 -14.51 11.47 -11.72
N PRO A 99 -13.27 11.38 -11.19
CA PRO A 99 -12.61 12.54 -10.64
C PRO A 99 -12.40 13.61 -11.73
N THR A 100 -12.70 14.83 -11.40
CA THR A 100 -12.40 16.00 -12.21
C THR A 100 -11.42 16.90 -11.45
N PRO A 101 -10.42 17.46 -12.06
CA PRO A 101 -10.26 17.87 -13.45
C PRO A 101 -9.30 16.97 -14.27
N ALA A 102 -9.13 17.36 -15.54
CA ALA A 102 -8.23 16.68 -16.48
C ALA A 102 -6.80 16.54 -15.93
N GLY A 103 -6.20 15.36 -16.10
CA GLY A 103 -4.86 15.04 -15.60
C GLY A 103 -4.86 14.07 -14.42
N ILE A 104 -6.02 13.70 -13.93
CA ILE A 104 -6.17 12.76 -12.83
C ILE A 104 -6.45 11.36 -13.36
N THR A 105 -5.88 10.40 -12.68
CA THR A 105 -5.92 8.99 -13.09
C THR A 105 -7.34 8.46 -13.09
N LYS A 106 -7.73 7.81 -14.18
CA LYS A 106 -9.00 7.10 -14.29
C LYS A 106 -8.94 5.74 -13.62
N LEU A 107 -10.05 5.28 -13.07
CA LEU A 107 -10.18 3.91 -12.57
C LEU A 107 -10.50 2.92 -13.72
N PRO A 108 -9.96 1.70 -13.69
CA PRO A 108 -8.98 1.16 -12.75
C PRO A 108 -7.58 1.73 -12.96
N ALA A 109 -6.91 2.04 -11.84
CA ALA A 109 -5.56 2.60 -11.86
C ALA A 109 -4.54 1.55 -11.42
N GLU A 110 -3.50 1.37 -12.22
CA GLU A 110 -2.37 0.53 -11.87
C GLU A 110 -1.28 1.41 -11.23
N LEU A 111 -0.84 1.03 -10.04
CA LEU A 111 0.27 1.65 -9.34
C LEU A 111 1.45 0.71 -9.29
N ASP A 112 2.56 1.12 -9.89
CA ASP A 112 3.85 0.49 -9.69
C ASP A 112 4.43 0.84 -8.32
N ILE A 113 5.56 0.23 -7.99
CA ILE A 113 6.30 0.50 -6.75
C ILE A 113 6.66 1.99 -6.70
N GLU A 114 6.44 2.61 -5.54
CA GLU A 114 6.71 4.04 -5.29
C GLU A 114 5.90 5.03 -6.16
N GLN A 115 4.94 4.55 -6.90
CA GLN A 115 4.08 5.41 -7.70
C GLN A 115 2.96 6.01 -6.86
N CYS A 116 2.68 7.28 -7.12
CA CYS A 116 1.61 8.05 -6.49
C CYS A 116 0.51 8.34 -7.51
N VAL A 117 -0.72 8.25 -7.05
CA VAL A 117 -1.90 8.63 -7.81
C VAL A 117 -2.77 9.54 -6.96
N SER A 118 -3.27 10.61 -7.55
CA SER A 118 -4.18 11.53 -6.89
C SER A 118 -5.54 11.55 -7.58
N PHE A 119 -6.57 11.57 -6.76
CA PHE A 119 -7.96 11.74 -7.18
C PHE A 119 -8.49 13.02 -6.54
N ALA A 120 -9.21 13.83 -7.28
CA ALA A 120 -9.77 15.08 -6.76
C ALA A 120 -11.20 15.28 -7.19
N TRP A 121 -11.99 15.87 -6.32
CA TRP A 121 -13.40 16.21 -6.55
C TRP A 121 -13.67 17.64 -6.11
N LYS A 122 -14.59 18.30 -6.76
CA LYS A 122 -15.07 19.62 -6.31
C LYS A 122 -15.77 19.48 -4.95
N LYS A 123 -15.39 20.34 -4.01
CA LYS A 123 -15.94 20.35 -2.66
C LYS A 123 -17.45 20.59 -2.63
N ASP A 124 -17.96 21.39 -3.55
CA ASP A 124 -19.39 21.71 -3.66
C ASP A 124 -20.26 20.48 -3.89
N LYS A 125 -19.75 19.49 -4.63
CA LYS A 125 -20.45 18.24 -4.87
C LYS A 125 -20.46 17.31 -3.63
N PHE A 126 -19.54 17.51 -2.72
CA PHE A 126 -19.43 16.72 -1.49
C PHE A 126 -20.36 17.21 -0.36
N ILE A 127 -20.70 18.48 -0.37
CA ILE A 127 -21.53 19.12 0.68
C ILE A 127 -23.02 19.00 0.38
N MET A 128 -23.41 18.80 -0.88
CA MET A 128 -24.82 18.78 -1.31
C MET A 128 -25.49 17.38 -1.19
N GLN A 129 -24.87 16.45 -0.53
CA GLN A 129 -25.45 15.14 -0.19
C GLN A 129 -25.33 14.93 1.33
#